data_3f16f73067e3852cd35771533090ea62
#
_entry.id   3f16f73067e3852cd35771533090ea62
#
_cell.length_a   1.000
_cell.length_b   1.000
_cell.length_c   1.000
_cell.angle_alpha   90.00
_cell.angle_beta   90.00
_cell.angle_gamma   90.00
#
_symmetry.space_group_name_H-M   'P 1'
#
loop_
_entity.id
_entity.type
_entity.pdbx_description
1 polymer ?
#
loop_
_entity_poly.entity_id
_entity_poly.type
_entity_poly.pdbx_seq_one_letter_code
_entity_poly.pdbx_strand_id
1 'polypeptide(L)'
;MPAASSPASKTAVRSSNVPYIVKSSSIHGRGVFARRAIAPGDAIIEYTGERISWDEANRRRDDNDPLNLTYFFTLNDGRVIDGGVNGNEARYINHSCEPNCEAIEYEDGSVWIHALYGIARGDELSYDYTLVYEGRHTPAIKRAFACHCGAPTCSGSMLMKKNSARYRANIRLMQG
;
A
#
# COMPACT_ATOMS: atom_id res chain seq x y z
N MET A 1 -15.70 8.56 26.47
CA MET A 1 -14.30 8.90 26.33
C MET A 1 -13.58 7.69 25.80
N PRO A 2 -13.23 7.56 24.50
CA PRO A 2 -12.33 6.50 24.04
C PRO A 2 -10.89 6.88 24.39
N ALA A 3 -10.15 5.92 24.98
CA ALA A 3 -8.78 6.06 25.36
C ALA A 3 -7.88 6.29 24.15
N ALA A 4 -7.03 7.31 24.21
CA ALA A 4 -5.99 7.58 23.23
C ALA A 4 -5.01 6.41 23.20
N SER A 5 -4.87 5.76 22.05
CA SER A 5 -3.84 4.76 21.78
C SER A 5 -2.48 5.44 21.83
N SER A 6 -1.59 4.96 22.70
CA SER A 6 -0.20 5.41 22.78
C SER A 6 0.50 5.23 21.43
N PRO A 7 1.38 6.17 21.01
CA PRO A 7 2.11 6.04 19.76
C PRO A 7 3.06 4.84 19.81
N ALA A 8 2.93 3.95 18.82
CA ALA A 8 3.84 2.82 18.62
C ALA A 8 5.28 3.33 18.46
N SER A 9 6.24 2.73 19.15
CA SER A 9 7.65 3.14 19.16
C SER A 9 8.31 2.86 17.81
N LYS A 10 8.90 3.90 17.20
CA LYS A 10 9.74 3.79 15.98
C LYS A 10 11.13 3.29 16.36
N THR A 11 11.38 1.99 16.26
CA THR A 11 12.74 1.47 16.37
C THR A 11 13.30 1.25 14.96
N ALA A 12 14.30 2.04 14.57
CA ALA A 12 15.00 1.88 13.29
C ALA A 12 15.66 0.49 13.22
N VAL A 13 15.19 -0.37 12.31
CA VAL A 13 15.68 -1.74 12.13
C VAL A 13 16.97 -1.70 11.31
N ARG A 14 18.08 -2.16 11.89
CA ARG A 14 19.37 -2.31 11.19
C ARG A 14 19.28 -3.40 10.12
N SER A 15 19.90 -3.19 8.97
CA SER A 15 19.84 -3.95 7.71
C SER A 15 20.07 -5.48 7.80
N SER A 16 20.61 -6.02 8.89
CA SER A 16 20.87 -7.47 9.06
C SER A 16 19.76 -8.24 9.78
N ASN A 17 18.70 -7.58 10.27
CA ASN A 17 17.67 -8.21 11.11
C ASN A 17 16.23 -7.82 10.74
N VAL A 18 15.99 -7.44 9.49
CA VAL A 18 14.63 -7.14 9.03
C VAL A 18 13.74 -8.38 9.12
N PRO A 19 12.46 -8.23 9.55
CA PRO A 19 11.56 -9.35 9.77
C PRO A 19 10.97 -9.93 8.48
N TYR A 20 11.41 -9.48 7.31
CA TYR A 20 10.86 -9.82 6.01
C TYR A 20 11.95 -10.23 4.98
N ILE A 21 11.51 -10.78 3.87
CA ILE A 21 12.31 -11.09 2.68
C ILE A 21 11.46 -10.86 1.43
N VAL A 22 12.09 -10.39 0.35
CA VAL A 22 11.45 -10.24 -0.96
C VAL A 22 11.73 -11.46 -1.83
N LYS A 23 10.68 -12.06 -2.41
CA LYS A 23 10.77 -13.18 -3.35
C LYS A 23 9.63 -13.13 -4.37
N SER A 24 9.59 -14.06 -5.33
CA SER A 24 8.47 -14.19 -6.27
C SER A 24 7.15 -14.44 -5.53
N SER A 25 6.07 -13.79 -5.97
CA SER A 25 4.73 -13.90 -5.41
C SER A 25 3.79 -14.59 -6.39
N SER A 26 2.83 -15.34 -5.85
CA SER A 26 1.71 -15.89 -6.63
C SER A 26 0.61 -14.86 -6.92
N ILE A 27 0.61 -13.73 -6.19
CA ILE A 27 -0.34 -12.63 -6.40
C ILE A 27 0.08 -11.83 -7.64
N HIS A 28 1.30 -11.26 -7.60
CA HIS A 28 1.87 -10.53 -8.73
C HIS A 28 3.39 -10.37 -8.57
N GLY A 29 4.16 -10.67 -9.60
CA GLY A 29 5.60 -10.40 -9.70
C GLY A 29 6.42 -10.77 -8.47
N ARG A 30 6.80 -9.76 -7.68
CA ARG A 30 7.51 -9.89 -6.40
C ARG A 30 6.55 -9.64 -5.24
N GLY A 31 6.84 -10.23 -4.09
CA GLY A 31 6.12 -10.02 -2.83
C GLY A 31 7.07 -9.93 -1.65
N VAL A 32 6.60 -9.38 -0.55
CA VAL A 32 7.30 -9.30 0.72
C VAL A 32 6.73 -10.36 1.66
N PHE A 33 7.59 -11.18 2.25
CA PHE A 33 7.19 -12.33 3.06
C PHE A 33 7.84 -12.26 4.45
N ALA A 34 7.12 -12.66 5.48
CA ALA A 34 7.64 -12.72 6.84
C ALA A 34 8.78 -13.76 6.95
N ARG A 35 9.96 -13.34 7.43
CA ARG A 35 11.10 -14.25 7.75
C ARG A 35 10.96 -14.91 9.10
N ARG A 36 10.20 -14.32 10.00
CA ARG A 36 9.86 -14.78 11.35
C ARG A 36 8.43 -14.39 11.67
N ALA A 37 7.88 -14.88 12.75
CA ALA A 37 6.59 -14.41 13.25
C ALA A 37 6.67 -12.89 13.56
N ILE A 38 5.60 -12.18 13.23
CA ILE A 38 5.42 -10.74 13.47
C ILE A 38 4.20 -10.58 14.36
N ALA A 39 4.32 -9.80 15.42
CA ALA A 39 3.23 -9.60 16.37
C ALA A 39 2.19 -8.57 15.84
N PRO A 40 0.92 -8.65 16.30
CA PRO A 40 -0.06 -7.63 15.99
C PRO A 40 0.43 -6.23 16.39
N GLY A 41 0.27 -5.25 15.51
CA GLY A 41 0.67 -3.86 15.74
C GLY A 41 2.15 -3.56 15.49
N ASP A 42 3.00 -4.58 15.24
CA ASP A 42 4.41 -4.33 14.93
C ASP A 42 4.56 -3.48 13.66
N ALA A 43 5.40 -2.43 13.75
CA ALA A 43 5.87 -1.66 12.60
C ALA A 43 6.92 -2.51 11.85
N ILE A 44 6.65 -2.83 10.57
CA ILE A 44 7.44 -3.78 9.79
C ILE A 44 8.47 -3.07 8.92
N ILE A 45 8.00 -2.09 8.12
CA ILE A 45 8.80 -1.38 7.13
C ILE A 45 8.17 0.00 6.86
N GLU A 46 9.03 1.02 6.72
CA GLU A 46 8.60 2.32 6.23
C GLU A 46 8.40 2.27 4.70
N TYR A 47 7.32 2.86 4.21
CA TYR A 47 7.11 3.06 2.77
C TYR A 47 7.87 4.29 2.33
N THR A 48 8.99 4.12 1.63
CA THR A 48 9.86 5.21 1.18
C THR A 48 9.81 5.39 -0.33
N GLY A 49 10.17 6.59 -0.77
CA GLY A 49 10.23 6.96 -2.18
C GLY A 49 10.38 8.47 -2.34
N GLU A 50 10.36 8.93 -3.57
CA GLU A 50 10.38 10.35 -3.87
C GLU A 50 9.04 10.98 -3.53
N ARG A 51 9.06 12.12 -2.80
CA ARG A 51 7.85 12.89 -2.49
C ARG A 51 7.57 13.90 -3.58
N ILE A 52 6.42 13.75 -4.23
CA ILE A 52 6.02 14.55 -5.39
C ILE A 52 4.62 15.14 -5.19
N SER A 53 4.27 16.14 -6.01
CA SER A 53 2.90 16.64 -6.11
C SER A 53 2.02 15.69 -6.94
N TRP A 54 0.70 15.83 -6.83
CA TRP A 54 -0.23 15.12 -7.70
C TRP A 54 -0.05 15.47 -9.18
N ASP A 55 0.27 16.72 -9.50
CA ASP A 55 0.55 17.12 -10.88
C ASP A 55 1.74 16.36 -11.45
N GLU A 56 2.79 16.18 -10.65
CA GLU A 56 3.95 15.39 -11.06
C GLU A 56 3.59 13.90 -11.16
N ALA A 57 2.84 13.35 -10.20
CA ALA A 57 2.37 11.96 -10.25
C ALA A 57 1.54 11.70 -11.52
N ASN A 58 0.66 12.64 -11.89
CA ASN A 58 -0.12 12.55 -13.12
C ASN A 58 0.75 12.62 -14.39
N ARG A 59 1.83 13.42 -14.37
CA ARG A 59 2.79 13.44 -15.50
C ARG A 59 3.58 12.15 -15.64
N ARG A 60 3.90 11.50 -14.51
CA ARG A 60 4.62 10.20 -14.49
C ARG A 60 3.72 9.02 -14.81
N ARG A 61 2.41 9.21 -14.76
CA ARG A 61 1.47 8.14 -15.08
C ARG A 61 1.66 7.70 -16.53
N ASP A 62 1.91 6.42 -16.71
CA ASP A 62 1.98 5.80 -18.02
C ASP A 62 0.65 5.11 -18.34
N ASP A 63 -0.08 5.64 -19.29
CA ASP A 63 -1.36 5.04 -19.73
C ASP A 63 -1.16 3.68 -20.44
N ASN A 64 0.09 3.35 -20.86
CA ASN A 64 0.45 2.04 -21.41
C ASN A 64 0.83 1.03 -20.33
N ASP A 65 1.22 1.51 -19.15
CA ASP A 65 1.45 0.69 -17.94
C ASP A 65 0.67 1.26 -16.75
N PRO A 66 -0.65 1.04 -16.69
CA PRO A 66 -1.47 1.57 -15.60
C PRO A 66 -1.08 1.00 -14.23
N LEU A 67 -0.30 -0.10 -14.18
CA LEU A 67 0.16 -0.68 -12.90
C LEU A 67 1.25 0.16 -12.22
N ASN A 68 1.87 1.13 -12.89
CA ASN A 68 2.81 2.05 -12.24
C ASN A 68 2.13 2.86 -11.12
N LEU A 69 0.80 3.06 -11.18
CA LEU A 69 0.02 3.67 -10.11
C LEU A 69 0.08 2.91 -8.78
N THR A 70 0.42 1.61 -8.79
CA THR A 70 0.53 0.81 -7.57
C THR A 70 1.73 1.19 -6.70
N TYR A 71 2.69 1.95 -7.25
CA TYR A 71 3.84 2.49 -6.52
C TYR A 71 3.56 3.86 -5.89
N PHE A 72 2.45 4.50 -6.21
CA PHE A 72 2.09 5.81 -5.68
C PHE A 72 1.28 5.65 -4.39
N PHE A 73 1.80 6.22 -3.30
CA PHE A 73 1.11 6.29 -2.02
C PHE A 73 0.65 7.72 -1.76
N THR A 74 -0.66 7.95 -1.65
CA THR A 74 -1.23 9.27 -1.38
C THR A 74 -1.17 9.60 0.10
N LEU A 75 -0.60 10.76 0.42
CA LEU A 75 -0.51 11.31 1.78
C LEU A 75 -1.75 12.14 2.14
N ASN A 76 -1.99 12.31 3.43
CA ASN A 76 -3.10 13.11 3.96
C ASN A 76 -2.99 14.60 3.60
N ASP A 77 -1.79 15.08 3.32
CA ASP A 77 -1.53 16.46 2.87
C ASP A 77 -1.66 16.65 1.35
N GLY A 78 -2.13 15.63 0.62
CA GLY A 78 -2.33 15.66 -0.83
C GLY A 78 -1.07 15.39 -1.65
N ARG A 79 0.11 15.22 -1.04
CA ARG A 79 1.32 14.79 -1.75
C ARG A 79 1.31 13.28 -2.01
N VAL A 80 2.25 12.82 -2.80
CA VAL A 80 2.41 11.42 -3.18
C VAL A 80 3.83 10.96 -2.89
N ILE A 81 3.99 9.74 -2.35
CA ILE A 81 5.27 9.04 -2.35
C ILE A 81 5.32 8.15 -3.59
N ASP A 82 6.27 8.40 -4.49
CA ASP A 82 6.57 7.53 -5.62
C ASP A 82 7.60 6.47 -5.18
N GLY A 83 7.13 5.30 -4.80
CA GLY A 83 7.98 4.17 -4.41
C GLY A 83 8.79 3.57 -5.57
N GLY A 84 8.48 3.93 -6.81
CA GLY A 84 9.26 3.56 -8.00
C GLY A 84 10.60 4.28 -8.07
N VAL A 85 10.71 5.48 -7.45
CA VAL A 85 11.91 6.32 -7.45
C VAL A 85 12.49 6.40 -6.04
N ASN A 86 13.71 5.93 -5.84
CA ASN A 86 14.41 5.89 -4.55
C ASN A 86 13.62 5.18 -3.43
N GLY A 87 12.66 4.30 -3.80
CA GLY A 87 11.87 3.51 -2.86
C GLY A 87 12.62 2.28 -2.36
N ASN A 88 12.13 1.72 -1.25
CA ASN A 88 12.63 0.50 -0.65
C ASN A 88 11.77 -0.73 -1.01
N GLU A 89 11.96 -1.85 -0.31
CA GLU A 89 11.26 -3.10 -0.55
C GLU A 89 9.76 -3.04 -0.24
N ALA A 90 9.26 -2.03 0.49
CA ALA A 90 7.84 -1.85 0.79
C ALA A 90 6.99 -1.75 -0.49
N ARG A 91 7.54 -1.23 -1.58
CA ARG A 91 6.87 -1.17 -2.90
C ARG A 91 6.47 -2.52 -3.48
N TYR A 92 7.04 -3.62 -2.97
CA TYR A 92 6.72 -4.99 -3.40
C TYR A 92 5.67 -5.66 -2.52
N ILE A 93 5.13 -4.99 -1.49
CA ILE A 93 4.01 -5.52 -0.71
C ILE A 93 2.76 -5.48 -1.59
N ASN A 94 2.21 -6.64 -1.91
CA ASN A 94 1.06 -6.75 -2.79
C ASN A 94 -0.26 -6.32 -2.13
N HIS A 95 -1.25 -6.04 -2.98
CA HIS A 95 -2.61 -5.77 -2.52
C HIS A 95 -3.33 -7.06 -2.11
N SER A 96 -4.14 -6.97 -1.06
CA SER A 96 -5.16 -7.97 -0.73
C SER A 96 -6.47 -7.30 -0.34
N CYS A 97 -7.59 -7.96 -0.70
CA CYS A 97 -8.93 -7.58 -0.23
C CYS A 97 -9.19 -8.02 1.22
N GLU A 98 -8.39 -8.97 1.74
CA GLU A 98 -8.31 -9.38 3.15
C GLU A 98 -6.84 -9.25 3.61
N PRO A 99 -6.38 -8.01 3.85
CA PRO A 99 -4.98 -7.75 4.12
C PRO A 99 -4.58 -8.17 5.54
N ASN A 100 -3.31 -8.55 5.73
CA ASN A 100 -2.72 -8.79 7.04
C ASN A 100 -1.92 -7.59 7.58
N CYS A 101 -1.78 -6.54 6.78
CA CYS A 101 -1.12 -5.30 7.16
C CYS A 101 -2.00 -4.09 6.84
N GLU A 102 -1.65 -2.97 7.46
CA GLU A 102 -2.19 -1.65 7.15
C GLU A 102 -1.07 -0.62 7.01
N ALA A 103 -1.30 0.43 6.24
CA ALA A 103 -0.39 1.56 6.12
C ALA A 103 -0.87 2.70 7.05
N ILE A 104 0.01 3.18 7.92
CA ILE A 104 -0.25 4.26 8.86
C ILE A 104 0.67 5.42 8.53
N GLU A 105 0.08 6.59 8.25
CA GLU A 105 0.80 7.86 8.11
C GLU A 105 0.92 8.52 9.49
N TYR A 106 2.15 8.89 9.85
CA TYR A 106 2.49 9.57 11.09
C TYR A 106 2.50 11.09 10.90
N GLU A 107 2.46 11.85 12.02
CA GLU A 107 2.47 13.32 12.01
C GLU A 107 3.69 13.93 11.31
N ASP A 108 4.83 13.24 11.30
CA ASP A 108 6.03 13.65 10.56
C ASP A 108 5.95 13.34 9.05
N GLY A 109 4.80 12.81 8.61
CA GLY A 109 4.53 12.41 7.24
C GLY A 109 5.19 11.09 6.83
N SER A 110 5.88 10.36 7.72
CA SER A 110 6.37 9.02 7.41
C SER A 110 5.20 8.04 7.33
N VAL A 111 5.29 7.07 6.40
CA VAL A 111 4.28 6.02 6.24
C VAL A 111 4.90 4.69 6.63
N TRP A 112 4.28 3.98 7.56
CA TRP A 112 4.75 2.68 8.01
C TRP A 112 3.72 1.60 7.78
N ILE A 113 4.18 0.44 7.35
CA ILE A 113 3.36 -0.76 7.22
C ILE A 113 3.39 -1.51 8.54
N HIS A 114 2.21 -1.72 9.13
CA HIS A 114 1.98 -2.39 10.40
C HIS A 114 1.22 -3.70 10.23
N ALA A 115 1.50 -4.66 11.09
CA ALA A 115 0.74 -5.90 11.16
C ALA A 115 -0.64 -5.65 11.81
N LEU A 116 -1.73 -6.01 11.13
CA LEU A 116 -3.09 -5.94 11.68
C LEU A 116 -3.34 -7.01 12.74
N TYR A 117 -2.74 -8.18 12.54
CA TYR A 117 -2.80 -9.34 13.45
C TYR A 117 -1.51 -10.13 13.34
N GLY A 118 -1.38 -11.23 14.10
CA GLY A 118 -0.17 -12.07 14.06
C GLY A 118 0.07 -12.65 12.67
N ILE A 119 1.27 -12.45 12.13
CA ILE A 119 1.69 -12.96 10.82
C ILE A 119 2.70 -14.08 11.05
N ALA A 120 2.46 -15.25 10.48
CA ALA A 120 3.35 -16.38 10.63
C ALA A 120 4.57 -16.27 9.70
N ARG A 121 5.68 -16.94 10.06
CA ARG A 121 6.84 -17.06 9.18
C ARG A 121 6.42 -17.71 7.87
N GLY A 122 6.75 -17.04 6.76
CA GLY A 122 6.47 -17.51 5.40
C GLY A 122 5.23 -16.90 4.77
N ASP A 123 4.36 -16.25 5.56
CA ASP A 123 3.19 -15.56 5.03
C ASP A 123 3.60 -14.34 4.22
N GLU A 124 2.89 -14.08 3.13
CA GLU A 124 3.05 -12.88 2.33
C GLU A 124 2.38 -11.70 3.02
N LEU A 125 3.09 -10.58 3.13
CA LEU A 125 2.56 -9.31 3.62
C LEU A 125 1.71 -8.67 2.53
N SER A 126 0.55 -8.14 2.91
CA SER A 126 -0.35 -7.46 1.99
C SER A 126 -1.12 -6.36 2.69
N TYR A 127 -1.46 -5.28 1.97
CA TYR A 127 -2.35 -4.23 2.46
C TYR A 127 -3.36 -3.83 1.38
N ASP A 128 -4.46 -3.18 1.79
CA ASP A 128 -5.45 -2.65 0.83
C ASP A 128 -4.89 -1.36 0.21
N TYR A 129 -4.60 -1.39 -1.08
CA TYR A 129 -4.05 -0.24 -1.81
C TYR A 129 -5.01 0.94 -1.89
N THR A 130 -6.32 0.68 -1.79
CA THR A 130 -7.35 1.73 -1.92
C THR A 130 -7.18 2.60 -3.16
N LEU A 131 -6.84 1.98 -4.29
CA LEU A 131 -6.52 2.69 -5.53
C LEU A 131 -7.71 3.49 -6.06
N VAL A 132 -7.46 4.76 -6.36
CA VAL A 132 -8.40 5.66 -7.00
C VAL A 132 -8.02 5.82 -8.46
N TYR A 133 -8.97 5.59 -9.36
CA TYR A 133 -8.86 5.87 -10.78
C TYR A 133 -10.03 6.76 -11.20
N GLU A 134 -9.76 8.04 -11.52
CA GLU A 134 -10.80 9.02 -11.83
C GLU A 134 -11.47 8.77 -13.19
N GLY A 135 -10.72 8.21 -14.15
CA GLY A 135 -11.20 7.88 -15.48
C GLY A 135 -12.34 6.87 -15.49
N ARG A 136 -12.96 6.64 -16.65
CA ARG A 136 -13.99 5.62 -16.81
C ARG A 136 -13.41 4.23 -16.58
N HIS A 137 -14.03 3.43 -15.72
CA HIS A 137 -13.64 2.04 -15.46
C HIS A 137 -14.04 1.16 -16.65
N THR A 138 -13.31 1.27 -17.77
CA THR A 138 -13.51 0.45 -18.97
C THR A 138 -13.13 -1.01 -18.69
N PRO A 139 -13.56 -1.96 -19.56
CA PRO A 139 -13.11 -3.36 -19.44
C PRO A 139 -11.57 -3.51 -19.45
N ALA A 140 -10.85 -2.66 -20.19
CA ALA A 140 -9.39 -2.66 -20.22
C ALA A 140 -8.81 -2.25 -18.86
N ILE A 141 -9.29 -1.14 -18.29
CA ILE A 141 -8.89 -0.66 -16.95
C ILE A 141 -9.22 -1.70 -15.87
N LYS A 142 -10.41 -2.30 -15.91
CA LYS A 142 -10.77 -3.36 -14.95
C LYS A 142 -9.86 -4.57 -15.04
N ARG A 143 -9.40 -4.96 -16.22
CA ARG A 143 -8.41 -6.04 -16.39
C ARG A 143 -7.03 -5.65 -15.90
N ALA A 144 -6.57 -4.43 -16.19
CA ALA A 144 -5.28 -3.92 -15.73
C ALA A 144 -5.16 -3.88 -14.21
N PHE A 145 -6.27 -3.53 -13.53
CA PHE A 145 -6.34 -3.49 -12.05
C PHE A 145 -7.07 -4.70 -11.47
N ALA A 146 -7.06 -5.85 -12.14
CA ALA A 146 -7.64 -7.08 -11.59
C ALA A 146 -6.89 -7.51 -10.33
N CYS A 147 -7.64 -7.90 -9.30
CA CYS A 147 -7.08 -8.42 -8.07
C CYS A 147 -6.92 -9.94 -8.14
N HIS A 148 -5.74 -10.42 -7.79
CA HIS A 148 -5.39 -11.84 -7.75
C HIS A 148 -5.00 -12.31 -6.34
N CYS A 149 -5.48 -11.63 -5.29
CA CYS A 149 -5.09 -11.94 -3.90
C CYS A 149 -5.57 -13.31 -3.39
N GLY A 150 -6.52 -13.95 -4.07
CA GLY A 150 -7.04 -15.26 -3.67
C GLY A 150 -7.92 -15.27 -2.42
N ALA A 151 -8.22 -14.11 -1.83
CA ALA A 151 -9.08 -14.02 -0.65
C ALA A 151 -10.52 -14.49 -0.97
N PRO A 152 -11.22 -15.18 -0.03
CA PRO A 152 -12.59 -15.63 -0.23
C PRO A 152 -13.58 -14.51 -0.57
N THR A 153 -13.37 -13.30 -0.03
CA THR A 153 -14.22 -12.11 -0.29
C THR A 153 -13.61 -11.16 -1.32
N CYS A 154 -12.68 -11.65 -2.17
CA CYS A 154 -12.00 -10.82 -3.17
C CYS A 154 -13.00 -10.09 -4.06
N SER A 155 -12.85 -8.77 -4.18
CA SER A 155 -13.70 -7.91 -5.01
C SER A 155 -13.42 -8.06 -6.52
N GLY A 156 -12.36 -8.79 -6.91
CA GLY A 156 -11.89 -8.95 -8.29
C GLY A 156 -11.16 -7.72 -8.83
N SER A 157 -11.00 -6.66 -8.04
CA SER A 157 -10.34 -5.41 -8.46
C SER A 157 -9.61 -4.75 -7.32
N MET A 158 -8.44 -4.15 -7.60
CA MET A 158 -7.71 -3.28 -6.70
C MET A 158 -8.29 -1.86 -6.64
N LEU A 159 -9.20 -1.52 -7.57
CA LEU A 159 -9.82 -0.20 -7.64
C LEU A 159 -10.95 -0.06 -6.64
N MET A 160 -10.99 1.09 -5.97
CA MET A 160 -12.12 1.46 -5.13
C MET A 160 -13.39 1.65 -5.95
N LYS A 161 -14.53 1.28 -5.34
CA LYS A 161 -15.86 1.58 -5.93
C LYS A 161 -16.10 3.10 -5.90
N LYS A 162 -16.37 3.72 -7.06
CA LYS A 162 -16.57 5.17 -7.23
C LYS A 162 -17.65 5.79 -6.33
N ASN A 163 -18.64 5.02 -5.94
CA ASN A 163 -19.74 5.48 -5.08
C ASN A 163 -19.49 5.26 -3.58
N SER A 164 -18.32 4.74 -3.20
CA SER A 164 -17.98 4.58 -1.78
C SER A 164 -17.64 5.91 -1.11
N ALA A 165 -17.90 6.02 0.21
CA ALA A 165 -17.52 7.20 1.00
C ALA A 165 -16.00 7.42 0.97
N ARG A 166 -15.22 6.33 1.07
CA ARG A 166 -13.76 6.34 1.04
C ARG A 166 -13.21 6.85 -0.30
N TYR A 167 -13.82 6.44 -1.44
CA TYR A 167 -13.45 6.97 -2.76
C TYR A 167 -13.62 8.50 -2.81
N ARG A 168 -14.78 9.01 -2.33
CA ARG A 168 -15.04 10.46 -2.32
C ARG A 168 -14.08 11.24 -1.42
N ALA A 169 -13.66 10.65 -0.30
CA ALA A 169 -12.67 11.26 0.59
C ALA A 169 -11.30 11.35 -0.11
N ASN A 170 -10.83 10.26 -0.73
CA ASN A 170 -9.55 10.24 -1.43
C ASN A 170 -9.53 11.22 -2.62
N ILE A 171 -10.61 11.30 -3.41
CA ILE A 171 -10.70 12.30 -4.51
C ILE A 171 -10.52 13.72 -4.00
N ARG A 172 -11.08 14.06 -2.85
CA ARG A 172 -10.92 15.43 -2.28
C ARG A 172 -9.46 15.72 -1.92
N LEU A 173 -8.73 14.72 -1.36
CA LEU A 173 -7.30 14.88 -1.07
C LEU A 173 -6.45 15.08 -2.34
N MET A 174 -6.86 14.45 -3.45
CA MET A 174 -6.15 14.55 -4.72
C MET A 174 -6.40 15.86 -5.48
N GLN A 175 -7.49 16.56 -5.19
CA GLN A 175 -7.92 17.78 -5.87
C GLN A 175 -7.70 19.07 -5.06
N GLY A 176 -7.32 18.94 -3.77
CA GLY A 176 -7.12 20.04 -2.82
C GLY A 176 -5.79 20.67 -2.88
#